data_44d890b5e92d7cf35c509ea107290311
#
_entry.id   44d890b5e92d7cf35c509ea107290311
#
_cell.length_a   1.000
_cell.length_b   1.000
_cell.length_c   1.000
_cell.angle_alpha   90.00
_cell.angle_beta   90.00
_cell.angle_gamma   90.00
#
_symmetry.space_group_name_H-M   'P 1'
#
loop_
_entity.id
_entity.type
_entity.pdbx_description
1 polymer ?
#
loop_
_entity_poly.entity_id
_entity_poly.type
_entity_poly.pdbx_seq_one_letter_code
_entity_poly.pdbx_strand_id
1 'polypeptide(L)'
;MGNETSKNQRDRRFLCLFLLAVALTLFRVSGVTAQSDPSDKLPMYGQPAIARPESLKKIDEDLIRDATFRFGNRQAASRALAEQGWASVRKGILDTAMRRFNEAWLLNPKNYQAFWGFGAVLSEQGKLAEAIEQLETARELVDDLRQRVALLSDLGAVHSSYGARLPADKQLDRARHFVIANSRFTESLEMDPNYARSWREWAFSLYEQERYSEAWVKAKRAMELNSEPFPAGFLDTLRKKVPEAK
;
A
#
# COMPACT_ATOMS: atom_id res chain seq x y z
N MET A 1 10.26 58.50 -50.28
CA MET A 1 10.22 58.36 -48.83
C MET A 1 9.75 56.96 -48.49
N GLY A 2 10.65 56.07 -48.05
CA GLY A 2 10.26 54.70 -47.72
C GLY A 2 11.43 53.71 -47.87
N ASN A 3 12.50 53.77 -47.02
CA ASN A 3 13.48 52.70 -46.93
C ASN A 3 14.37 52.71 -45.70
N GLU A 4 14.02 53.45 -44.64
CA GLU A 4 14.85 53.46 -43.40
C GLU A 4 14.28 52.70 -42.22
N THR A 5 13.05 52.25 -42.25
CA THR A 5 12.44 51.53 -41.13
C THR A 5 12.69 50.03 -41.10
N SER A 6 13.20 49.44 -42.22
CA SER A 6 13.40 48.00 -42.34
C SER A 6 14.77 47.50 -41.83
N LYS A 7 15.78 48.37 -41.71
CA LYS A 7 17.14 48.01 -41.29
C LYS A 7 17.30 47.94 -39.78
N ASN A 8 16.57 48.76 -39.06
CA ASN A 8 16.66 48.87 -37.61
C ASN A 8 15.90 47.76 -36.84
N GLN A 9 15.03 47.00 -37.54
CA GLN A 9 14.29 45.89 -36.95
C GLN A 9 15.03 44.55 -37.06
N ARG A 10 15.99 44.39 -37.96
CA ARG A 10 16.84 43.21 -38.12
C ARG A 10 17.95 43.17 -37.08
N ASP A 11 18.57 44.31 -36.81
CA ASP A 11 19.71 44.38 -35.84
C ASP A 11 19.28 44.18 -34.39
N ARG A 12 18.03 44.52 -34.04
CA ARG A 12 17.48 44.24 -32.72
C ARG A 12 17.12 42.75 -32.48
N ARG A 13 16.84 42.00 -33.53
CA ARG A 13 16.56 40.56 -33.41
C ARG A 13 17.83 39.70 -33.28
N PHE A 14 18.97 40.15 -33.79
CA PHE A 14 20.23 39.43 -33.64
C PHE A 14 20.88 39.70 -32.27
N LEU A 15 20.64 40.84 -31.63
CA LEU A 15 21.19 41.12 -30.31
C LEU A 15 20.43 40.38 -29.17
N CYS A 16 19.13 40.13 -29.34
CA CYS A 16 18.35 39.33 -28.37
C CYS A 16 18.64 37.84 -28.42
N LEU A 17 19.07 37.30 -29.57
CA LEU A 17 19.38 35.86 -29.69
C LEU A 17 20.77 35.48 -29.14
N PHE A 18 21.71 36.44 -29.01
CA PHE A 18 23.05 36.19 -28.49
C PHE A 18 23.12 36.26 -26.95
N LEU A 19 22.18 36.97 -26.30
CA LEU A 19 22.07 37.04 -24.83
C LEU A 19 21.29 35.90 -24.22
N LEU A 20 20.51 35.15 -25.01
CA LEU A 20 19.79 33.95 -24.53
C LEU A 20 20.65 32.66 -24.61
N ALA A 21 21.73 32.69 -25.36
CA ALA A 21 22.62 31.51 -25.53
C ALA A 21 23.72 31.41 -24.43
N VAL A 22 23.97 32.48 -23.66
CA VAL A 22 25.01 32.48 -22.61
C VAL A 22 24.41 32.17 -21.22
N ALA A 23 23.08 32.24 -21.04
CA ALA A 23 22.43 31.95 -19.77
C ALA A 23 22.04 30.45 -19.57
N LEU A 24 22.29 29.57 -20.55
CA LEU A 24 21.87 28.17 -20.49
C LEU A 24 23.02 27.18 -20.17
N THR A 25 24.21 27.64 -19.79
CA THR A 25 25.35 26.74 -19.57
C THR A 25 25.89 26.68 -18.14
N LEU A 26 25.20 27.20 -17.15
CA LEU A 26 25.69 27.16 -15.74
C LEU A 26 24.65 26.71 -14.70
N PHE A 27 23.73 25.80 -15.04
CA PHE A 27 23.01 25.03 -14.02
C PHE A 27 22.97 23.57 -14.42
N ARG A 28 24.15 22.93 -14.50
CA ARG A 28 24.22 21.51 -14.17
C ARG A 28 24.08 21.44 -12.65
N VAL A 29 22.85 21.50 -12.18
CA VAL A 29 22.50 20.86 -10.91
C VAL A 29 22.80 19.39 -11.18
N SER A 30 23.93 18.93 -10.69
CA SER A 30 24.16 17.52 -10.46
C SER A 30 23.07 17.11 -9.47
N GLY A 31 21.89 16.77 -10.00
CA GLY A 31 20.92 15.97 -9.29
C GLY A 31 21.65 14.68 -8.99
N VAL A 32 22.25 14.58 -7.82
CA VAL A 32 22.47 13.31 -7.17
C VAL A 32 21.06 12.77 -6.99
N THR A 33 20.54 12.08 -8.01
CA THR A 33 19.48 11.13 -7.81
C THR A 33 20.09 10.13 -6.84
N ALA A 34 19.76 10.24 -5.57
CA ALA A 34 20.01 9.21 -4.60
C ALA A 34 19.36 7.96 -5.22
N GLN A 35 20.20 7.13 -5.83
CA GLN A 35 19.77 5.88 -6.44
C GLN A 35 19.34 5.04 -5.25
N SER A 36 18.02 4.97 -5.01
CA SER A 36 17.47 4.19 -3.92
C SER A 36 18.00 2.77 -4.11
N ASP A 37 18.64 2.25 -3.08
CA ASP A 37 19.09 0.86 -3.06
C ASP A 37 17.88 -0.02 -3.38
N PRO A 38 17.93 -0.93 -4.36
CA PRO A 38 16.82 -1.83 -4.67
C PRO A 38 16.30 -2.60 -3.45
N SER A 39 17.15 -2.81 -2.44
CA SER A 39 16.76 -3.44 -1.17
C SER A 39 15.73 -2.63 -0.37
N ASP A 40 15.70 -1.31 -0.51
CA ASP A 40 14.71 -0.44 0.15
C ASP A 40 13.26 -0.67 -0.36
N LYS A 41 13.13 -1.33 -1.51
CA LYS A 41 11.82 -1.65 -2.11
C LYS A 41 11.28 -3.01 -1.70
N LEU A 42 12.05 -3.79 -0.94
CA LEU A 42 11.67 -5.10 -0.43
C LEU A 42 11.29 -5.02 1.04
N PRO A 43 10.33 -5.82 1.52
CA PRO A 43 10.05 -5.94 2.94
C PRO A 43 11.30 -6.37 3.71
N MET A 44 11.50 -5.78 4.89
CA MET A 44 12.62 -6.12 5.78
C MET A 44 13.96 -6.14 5.00
N TYR A 45 14.28 -5.02 4.35
CA TYR A 45 15.43 -4.92 3.48
C TYR A 45 16.69 -5.57 4.10
N GLY A 46 17.39 -6.39 3.31
CA GLY A 46 18.55 -7.15 3.77
C GLY A 46 18.21 -8.42 4.56
N GLN A 47 16.97 -8.83 4.65
CA GLN A 47 16.56 -10.13 5.18
C GLN A 47 15.86 -10.99 4.12
N PRO A 48 15.98 -12.35 4.17
CA PRO A 48 16.54 -13.12 5.28
C PRO A 48 18.00 -13.54 5.15
N ALA A 49 18.68 -13.44 4.05
CA ALA A 49 20.01 -14.05 3.92
C ALA A 49 21.01 -13.24 3.08
N ILE A 50 20.65 -12.04 2.68
CA ILE A 50 21.57 -11.17 1.96
C ILE A 50 22.47 -10.50 2.98
N ALA A 51 23.77 -10.81 2.96
CA ALA A 51 24.75 -10.10 3.77
C ALA A 51 24.68 -8.61 3.45
N ARG A 52 24.23 -7.82 4.43
CA ARG A 52 24.11 -6.37 4.23
C ARG A 52 25.50 -5.76 4.11
N PRO A 53 25.80 -5.00 3.05
CA PRO A 53 27.10 -4.33 2.90
C PRO A 53 27.42 -3.47 4.12
N GLU A 54 28.70 -3.36 4.47
CA GLU A 54 29.15 -2.59 5.66
C GLU A 54 28.73 -1.12 5.60
N SER A 55 28.72 -0.53 4.39
CA SER A 55 28.23 0.84 4.17
C SER A 55 26.75 1.00 4.57
N LEU A 56 25.91 0.00 4.31
CA LEU A 56 24.49 0.04 4.67
C LEU A 56 24.27 -0.23 6.15
N LYS A 57 25.10 -1.07 6.79
CA LYS A 57 25.04 -1.28 8.26
C LYS A 57 25.28 0.02 9.02
N LYS A 58 26.26 0.82 8.57
CA LYS A 58 26.52 2.12 9.17
C LYS A 58 25.33 3.07 9.02
N ILE A 59 24.67 3.07 7.86
CA ILE A 59 23.44 3.87 7.64
C ILE A 59 22.35 3.41 8.59
N ASP A 60 22.18 2.09 8.80
CA ASP A 60 21.20 1.52 9.72
C ASP A 60 21.49 1.94 11.18
N GLU A 61 22.75 1.89 11.59
CA GLU A 61 23.18 2.32 12.95
C GLU A 61 22.92 3.81 13.17
N ASP A 62 23.23 4.65 12.19
CA ASP A 62 22.97 6.09 12.24
C ASP A 62 21.47 6.35 12.33
N LEU A 63 20.65 5.68 11.51
CA LEU A 63 19.20 5.79 11.56
C LEU A 63 18.65 5.37 12.94
N ILE A 64 19.11 4.24 13.47
CA ILE A 64 18.69 3.76 14.80
C ILE A 64 19.01 4.79 15.87
N ARG A 65 20.24 5.32 15.88
CA ARG A 65 20.68 6.33 16.83
C ARG A 65 19.82 7.60 16.73
N ASP A 66 19.70 8.15 15.52
CA ASP A 66 19.05 9.44 15.29
C ASP A 66 17.54 9.36 15.53
N ALA A 67 16.88 8.27 15.08
CA ALA A 67 15.48 8.03 15.37
C ALA A 67 15.23 7.80 16.86
N THR A 68 16.09 7.04 17.54
CA THR A 68 15.98 6.81 18.98
C THR A 68 16.10 8.11 19.75
N PHE A 69 17.07 8.95 19.39
CA PHE A 69 17.23 10.28 19.98
C PHE A 69 16.01 11.17 19.77
N ARG A 70 15.51 11.22 18.52
CA ARG A 70 14.37 12.07 18.13
C ARG A 70 13.07 11.68 18.82
N PHE A 71 12.79 10.41 19.00
CA PHE A 71 11.53 9.87 19.51
C PHE A 71 11.63 9.35 20.96
N GLY A 72 12.78 9.50 21.60
CA GLY A 72 13.03 9.13 23.00
C GLY A 72 13.46 7.68 23.22
N ASN A 73 12.97 6.72 22.42
CA ASN A 73 13.41 5.32 22.47
C ASN A 73 13.08 4.59 21.15
N ARG A 74 13.70 3.41 20.95
CA ARG A 74 13.53 2.61 19.72
C ARG A 74 12.09 2.21 19.44
N GLN A 75 11.32 1.87 20.47
CA GLN A 75 9.93 1.44 20.30
C GLN A 75 9.03 2.61 19.87
N ALA A 76 9.21 3.79 20.46
CA ALA A 76 8.49 4.98 20.05
C ALA A 76 8.87 5.40 18.61
N ALA A 77 10.16 5.34 18.27
CA ALA A 77 10.65 5.59 16.92
C ALA A 77 10.05 4.63 15.91
N SER A 78 10.02 3.33 16.20
CA SER A 78 9.43 2.30 15.36
C SER A 78 7.93 2.57 15.07
N ARG A 79 7.16 2.92 16.11
CA ARG A 79 5.74 3.29 15.93
C ARG A 79 5.58 4.52 15.04
N ALA A 80 6.33 5.58 15.32
CA ALA A 80 6.25 6.83 14.56
C ALA A 80 6.59 6.63 13.08
N LEU A 81 7.59 5.79 12.77
CA LEU A 81 7.94 5.48 11.39
C LEU A 81 6.90 4.60 10.69
N ALA A 82 6.28 3.64 11.40
CA ALA A 82 5.16 2.89 10.87
C ALA A 82 3.96 3.80 10.54
N GLU A 83 3.64 4.76 11.40
CA GLU A 83 2.59 5.76 11.14
C GLU A 83 2.89 6.61 9.90
N GLN A 84 4.15 7.01 9.68
CA GLN A 84 4.58 7.69 8.46
C GLN A 84 4.46 6.78 7.23
N GLY A 85 4.73 5.48 7.38
CA GLY A 85 4.49 4.47 6.36
C GLY A 85 3.02 4.44 5.94
N TRP A 86 2.11 4.34 6.91
CA TRP A 86 0.67 4.38 6.67
C TRP A 86 0.19 5.69 6.06
N ALA A 87 0.78 6.83 6.45
CA ALA A 87 0.49 8.11 5.80
C ALA A 87 0.91 8.12 4.32
N SER A 88 2.00 7.42 3.99
CA SER A 88 2.47 7.26 2.60
C SER A 88 1.59 6.32 1.79
N VAL A 89 1.10 5.22 2.39
CA VAL A 89 0.12 4.31 1.76
C VAL A 89 -1.15 5.08 1.37
N ARG A 90 -1.70 5.88 2.30
CA ARG A 90 -2.91 6.70 2.01
C ARG A 90 -2.72 7.71 0.89
N LYS A 91 -1.48 8.10 0.59
CA LYS A 91 -1.12 8.98 -0.53
C LYS A 91 -0.75 8.23 -1.81
N GLY A 92 -0.76 6.89 -1.79
CA GLY A 92 -0.32 6.06 -2.91
C GLY A 92 1.20 6.09 -3.16
N ILE A 93 2.02 6.57 -2.20
CA ILE A 93 3.48 6.68 -2.37
C ILE A 93 4.13 5.40 -1.81
N LEU A 94 3.98 4.31 -2.56
CA LEU A 94 4.30 2.95 -2.08
C LEU A 94 5.78 2.73 -1.77
N ASP A 95 6.71 3.28 -2.57
CA ASP A 95 8.16 3.14 -2.33
C ASP A 95 8.57 3.82 -1.00
N THR A 96 7.99 4.99 -0.72
CA THR A 96 8.23 5.67 0.56
C THR A 96 7.60 4.90 1.72
N ALA A 97 6.40 4.34 1.53
CA ALA A 97 5.74 3.51 2.54
C ALA A 97 6.60 2.29 2.89
N MET A 98 7.09 1.55 1.89
CA MET A 98 7.95 0.38 2.08
C MET A 98 9.21 0.74 2.88
N ARG A 99 9.89 1.83 2.52
CA ARG A 99 11.07 2.29 3.25
C ARG A 99 10.74 2.62 4.71
N ARG A 100 9.65 3.34 4.99
CA ARG A 100 9.25 3.68 6.36
C ARG A 100 8.90 2.44 7.20
N PHE A 101 8.27 1.44 6.60
CA PHE A 101 8.02 0.17 7.27
C PHE A 101 9.30 -0.62 7.53
N ASN A 102 10.27 -0.61 6.61
CA ASN A 102 11.60 -1.19 6.82
C ASN A 102 12.35 -0.50 7.98
N GLU A 103 12.34 0.82 8.03
CA GLU A 103 12.92 1.60 9.12
C GLU A 103 12.24 1.28 10.47
N ALA A 104 10.90 1.15 10.47
CA ALA A 104 10.13 0.75 11.64
C ALA A 104 10.49 -0.67 12.12
N TRP A 105 10.62 -1.61 11.19
CA TRP A 105 11.07 -2.97 11.48
C TRP A 105 12.51 -3.01 12.01
N LEU A 106 13.42 -2.25 11.44
CA LEU A 106 14.82 -2.18 11.88
C LEU A 106 14.94 -1.71 13.34
N LEU A 107 14.08 -0.79 13.75
CA LEU A 107 14.00 -0.30 15.13
C LEU A 107 13.35 -1.31 16.08
N ASN A 108 12.33 -2.02 15.61
CA ASN A 108 11.64 -3.07 16.36
C ASN A 108 11.15 -4.19 15.44
N PRO A 109 11.90 -5.31 15.32
CA PRO A 109 11.51 -6.44 14.46
C PRO A 109 10.23 -7.16 14.86
N LYS A 110 9.62 -6.81 16.01
CA LYS A 110 8.32 -7.32 16.47
C LYS A 110 7.20 -6.31 16.29
N ASN A 111 7.42 -5.22 15.57
CA ASN A 111 6.37 -4.25 15.29
C ASN A 111 5.39 -4.81 14.24
N TYR A 112 4.20 -5.27 14.68
CA TYR A 112 3.16 -5.80 13.78
C TYR A 112 2.74 -4.80 12.69
N GLN A 113 2.79 -3.49 12.97
CA GLN A 113 2.42 -2.47 11.98
C GLN A 113 3.39 -2.41 10.80
N ALA A 114 4.67 -2.77 11.00
CA ALA A 114 5.62 -2.88 9.90
C ALA A 114 5.23 -4.04 8.97
N PHE A 115 4.95 -5.21 9.52
CA PHE A 115 4.51 -6.37 8.74
C PHE A 115 3.17 -6.15 8.05
N TRP A 116 2.22 -5.55 8.75
CA TRP A 116 0.93 -5.16 8.15
C TRP A 116 1.13 -4.18 7.01
N GLY A 117 2.01 -3.19 7.19
CA GLY A 117 2.38 -2.22 6.16
C GLY A 117 3.07 -2.86 4.95
N PHE A 118 3.97 -3.83 5.16
CA PHE A 118 4.55 -4.62 4.07
C PHE A 118 3.46 -5.34 3.28
N GLY A 119 2.55 -6.02 3.98
CA GLY A 119 1.41 -6.69 3.35
C GLY A 119 0.53 -5.76 2.53
N ALA A 120 0.24 -4.57 3.05
CA ALA A 120 -0.54 -3.57 2.34
C ALA A 120 0.16 -3.09 1.05
N VAL A 121 1.46 -2.75 1.13
CA VAL A 121 2.24 -2.31 -0.04
C VAL A 121 2.35 -3.42 -1.08
N LEU A 122 2.62 -4.65 -0.66
CA LEU A 122 2.72 -5.81 -1.56
C LEU A 122 1.38 -6.12 -2.24
N SER A 123 0.27 -5.98 -1.51
CA SER A 123 -1.08 -6.15 -2.06
C SER A 123 -1.36 -5.13 -3.16
N GLU A 124 -1.04 -3.86 -2.96
CA GLU A 124 -1.16 -2.81 -3.97
C GLU A 124 -0.26 -3.06 -5.20
N GLN A 125 0.91 -3.68 -5.00
CA GLN A 125 1.79 -4.12 -6.07
C GLN A 125 1.32 -5.39 -6.79
N GLY A 126 0.23 -6.03 -6.33
CA GLY A 126 -0.28 -7.28 -6.87
C GLY A 126 0.49 -8.53 -6.45
N LYS A 127 1.45 -8.43 -5.54
CA LYS A 127 2.26 -9.53 -4.98
C LYS A 127 1.52 -10.21 -3.82
N LEU A 128 0.38 -10.82 -4.16
CA LEU A 128 -0.60 -11.24 -3.14
C LEU A 128 -0.12 -12.38 -2.26
N ALA A 129 0.69 -13.32 -2.79
CA ALA A 129 1.26 -14.40 -1.98
C ALA A 129 2.20 -13.85 -0.91
N GLU A 130 3.13 -12.98 -1.30
CA GLU A 130 4.05 -12.30 -0.38
C GLU A 130 3.29 -11.42 0.63
N ALA A 131 2.21 -10.75 0.19
CA ALA A 131 1.36 -9.94 1.06
C ALA A 131 0.72 -10.79 2.17
N ILE A 132 0.20 -11.99 1.84
CA ILE A 132 -0.38 -12.92 2.81
C ILE A 132 0.65 -13.31 3.88
N GLU A 133 1.89 -13.64 3.49
CA GLU A 133 2.95 -14.00 4.44
C GLU A 133 3.23 -12.89 5.45
N GLN A 134 3.31 -11.64 4.98
CA GLN A 134 3.55 -10.49 5.86
C GLN A 134 2.35 -10.22 6.78
N LEU A 135 1.13 -10.33 6.26
CA LEU A 135 -0.09 -10.13 7.04
C LEU A 135 -0.30 -11.23 8.09
N GLU A 136 0.02 -12.49 7.80
CA GLU A 136 -0.04 -13.56 8.79
C GLU A 136 1.01 -13.34 9.90
N THR A 137 2.21 -12.88 9.57
CA THR A 137 3.20 -12.47 10.58
C THR A 137 2.68 -11.33 11.46
N ALA A 138 2.03 -10.33 10.86
CA ALA A 138 1.40 -9.25 11.62
C ALA A 138 0.30 -9.77 12.56
N ARG A 139 -0.51 -10.76 12.11
CA ARG A 139 -1.58 -11.38 12.90
C ARG A 139 -1.05 -12.12 14.13
N GLU A 140 0.13 -12.74 14.02
CA GLU A 140 0.78 -13.40 15.17
C GLU A 140 1.31 -12.41 16.19
N LEU A 141 1.70 -11.21 15.76
CA LEU A 141 2.33 -10.18 16.60
C LEU A 141 1.34 -9.17 17.19
N VAL A 142 0.15 -9.00 16.62
CA VAL A 142 -0.81 -8.01 17.07
C VAL A 142 -1.48 -8.44 18.37
N ASP A 143 -1.39 -7.59 19.38
CA ASP A 143 -2.01 -7.75 20.70
C ASP A 143 -3.24 -6.85 20.91
N ASP A 144 -3.36 -5.75 20.19
CA ASP A 144 -4.51 -4.86 20.23
C ASP A 144 -5.71 -5.46 19.47
N LEU A 145 -6.82 -5.64 20.20
CA LEU A 145 -8.03 -6.27 19.65
C LEU A 145 -8.65 -5.50 18.49
N ARG A 146 -8.64 -4.15 18.53
CA ARG A 146 -9.21 -3.33 17.46
C ARG A 146 -8.36 -3.43 16.19
N GLN A 147 -7.04 -3.45 16.36
CA GLN A 147 -6.12 -3.62 15.24
C GLN A 147 -6.23 -5.03 14.65
N ARG A 148 -6.42 -6.05 15.50
CA ARG A 148 -6.65 -7.44 15.06
C ARG A 148 -7.89 -7.56 14.20
N VAL A 149 -9.01 -6.93 14.57
CA VAL A 149 -10.25 -6.91 13.77
C VAL A 149 -9.99 -6.36 12.36
N ALA A 150 -9.29 -5.23 12.27
CA ALA A 150 -8.97 -4.60 10.99
C ALA A 150 -8.00 -5.44 10.15
N LEU A 151 -6.97 -6.01 10.78
CA LEU A 151 -5.99 -6.87 10.11
C LEU A 151 -6.63 -8.16 9.56
N LEU A 152 -7.56 -8.76 10.30
CA LEU A 152 -8.33 -9.93 9.83
C LEU A 152 -9.18 -9.60 8.61
N SER A 153 -9.78 -8.40 8.59
CA SER A 153 -10.49 -7.91 7.41
C SER A 153 -9.57 -7.79 6.19
N ASP A 154 -8.38 -7.23 6.37
CA ASP A 154 -7.38 -7.11 5.29
C ASP A 154 -6.87 -8.47 4.82
N LEU A 155 -6.60 -9.41 5.73
CA LEU A 155 -6.25 -10.80 5.40
C LEU A 155 -7.35 -11.47 4.57
N GLY A 156 -8.61 -11.33 4.98
CA GLY A 156 -9.75 -11.84 4.22
C GLY A 156 -9.79 -11.27 2.80
N ALA A 157 -9.61 -9.96 2.65
CA ALA A 157 -9.61 -9.29 1.36
C ALA A 157 -8.46 -9.75 0.45
N VAL A 158 -7.24 -9.90 1.00
CA VAL A 158 -6.06 -10.33 0.22
C VAL A 158 -6.19 -11.81 -0.19
N HIS A 159 -6.65 -12.69 0.71
CA HIS A 159 -6.93 -14.08 0.35
C HIS A 159 -8.01 -14.19 -0.74
N SER A 160 -9.08 -13.40 -0.65
CA SER A 160 -10.12 -13.34 -1.69
C SER A 160 -9.54 -12.90 -3.03
N SER A 161 -8.76 -11.80 -3.05
CA SER A 161 -8.12 -11.29 -4.25
C SER A 161 -7.14 -12.29 -4.86
N TYR A 162 -6.40 -13.03 -4.03
CA TYR A 162 -5.48 -14.06 -4.51
C TYR A 162 -6.24 -15.24 -5.12
N GLY A 163 -7.26 -15.74 -4.43
CA GLY A 163 -8.12 -16.80 -4.96
C GLY A 163 -8.77 -16.40 -6.29
N ALA A 164 -9.31 -15.19 -6.40
CA ALA A 164 -9.94 -14.70 -7.62
C ALA A 164 -8.98 -14.60 -8.82
N ARG A 165 -7.69 -14.32 -8.58
CA ARG A 165 -6.66 -14.19 -9.63
C ARG A 165 -5.98 -15.51 -10.01
N LEU A 166 -6.20 -16.59 -9.27
CA LEU A 166 -5.62 -17.89 -9.62
C LEU A 166 -6.19 -18.39 -10.96
N PRO A 167 -5.36 -19.04 -11.80
CA PRO A 167 -5.80 -19.64 -13.07
C PRO A 167 -6.92 -20.66 -12.88
N ALA A 168 -7.71 -20.87 -13.93
CA ALA A 168 -8.88 -21.74 -13.89
C ALA A 168 -8.57 -23.22 -13.57
N ASP A 169 -7.36 -23.69 -13.88
CA ASP A 169 -6.88 -25.03 -13.55
C ASP A 169 -6.51 -25.20 -12.07
N LYS A 170 -6.42 -24.12 -11.29
CA LYS A 170 -6.12 -24.08 -9.85
C LYS A 170 -7.36 -24.01 -8.97
N GLN A 171 -8.42 -24.74 -9.33
CA GLN A 171 -9.72 -24.66 -8.64
C GLN A 171 -9.64 -25.00 -7.14
N LEU A 172 -8.84 -25.99 -6.75
CA LEU A 172 -8.69 -26.36 -5.33
C LEU A 172 -7.99 -25.28 -4.53
N ASP A 173 -6.93 -24.69 -5.06
CA ASP A 173 -6.22 -23.60 -4.41
C ASP A 173 -7.12 -22.36 -4.32
N ARG A 174 -7.85 -22.04 -5.39
CA ARG A 174 -8.85 -20.96 -5.42
C ARG A 174 -9.89 -21.15 -4.31
N ALA A 175 -10.50 -22.33 -4.23
CA ALA A 175 -11.49 -22.65 -3.20
C ALA A 175 -10.90 -22.54 -1.79
N ARG A 176 -9.67 -23.02 -1.57
CA ARG A 176 -8.95 -22.91 -0.29
C ARG A 176 -8.80 -21.47 0.14
N HIS A 177 -8.37 -20.56 -0.76
CA HIS A 177 -8.21 -19.16 -0.44
C HIS A 177 -9.53 -18.50 -0.10
N PHE A 178 -10.62 -18.83 -0.79
CA PHE A 178 -11.96 -18.32 -0.44
C PHE A 178 -12.46 -18.84 0.91
N VAL A 179 -12.17 -20.09 1.26
CA VAL A 179 -12.48 -20.63 2.59
C VAL A 179 -11.73 -19.86 3.67
N ILE A 180 -10.44 -19.61 3.49
CA ILE A 180 -9.64 -18.83 4.43
C ILE A 180 -10.18 -17.37 4.51
N ALA A 181 -10.48 -16.75 3.37
CA ALA A 181 -11.05 -15.40 3.35
C ALA A 181 -12.34 -15.31 4.18
N ASN A 182 -13.28 -16.25 3.95
CA ASN A 182 -14.54 -16.31 4.69
C ASN A 182 -14.30 -16.51 6.21
N SER A 183 -13.34 -17.37 6.59
CA SER A 183 -12.95 -17.57 7.99
C SER A 183 -12.40 -16.28 8.63
N ARG A 184 -11.53 -15.55 7.92
CA ARG A 184 -10.97 -14.29 8.45
C ARG A 184 -12.03 -13.21 8.64
N PHE A 185 -12.97 -13.07 7.70
CA PHE A 185 -14.09 -12.15 7.86
C PHE A 185 -15.00 -12.57 9.03
N THR A 186 -15.28 -13.86 9.19
CA THR A 186 -16.05 -14.37 10.32
C THR A 186 -15.36 -14.05 11.64
N GLU A 187 -14.08 -14.37 11.79
CA GLU A 187 -13.28 -14.09 12.98
C GLU A 187 -13.27 -12.59 13.31
N SER A 188 -13.11 -11.72 12.31
CA SER A 188 -13.19 -10.27 12.49
C SER A 188 -14.53 -9.82 13.04
N LEU A 189 -15.63 -10.37 12.52
CA LEU A 189 -17.00 -9.98 12.89
C LEU A 189 -17.50 -10.65 14.17
N GLU A 190 -16.92 -11.77 14.58
CA GLU A 190 -17.10 -12.34 15.92
C GLU A 190 -16.50 -11.44 17.00
N MET A 191 -15.37 -10.79 16.68
CA MET A 191 -14.70 -9.84 17.58
C MET A 191 -15.40 -8.47 17.60
N ASP A 192 -15.83 -7.97 16.44
CA ASP A 192 -16.59 -6.71 16.29
C ASP A 192 -17.68 -6.83 15.21
N PRO A 193 -18.92 -7.17 15.58
CA PRO A 193 -20.04 -7.28 14.64
C PRO A 193 -20.40 -5.97 13.93
N ASN A 194 -19.91 -4.83 14.41
CA ASN A 194 -20.17 -3.51 13.84
C ASN A 194 -19.02 -2.98 12.98
N TYR A 195 -17.97 -3.78 12.76
CA TYR A 195 -16.87 -3.38 11.88
C TYR A 195 -17.32 -3.40 10.41
N ALA A 196 -17.86 -2.28 9.96
CA ALA A 196 -18.53 -2.12 8.67
C ALA A 196 -17.66 -2.53 7.47
N ARG A 197 -16.34 -2.32 7.58
CA ARG A 197 -15.38 -2.67 6.50
C ARG A 197 -15.33 -4.19 6.27
N SER A 198 -15.35 -5.02 7.31
CA SER A 198 -15.39 -6.49 7.13
C SER A 198 -16.63 -6.95 6.39
N TRP A 199 -17.80 -6.38 6.68
CA TRP A 199 -19.03 -6.67 5.95
C TRP A 199 -18.90 -6.30 4.46
N ARG A 200 -18.32 -5.13 4.19
CA ARG A 200 -18.11 -4.63 2.83
C ARG A 200 -17.15 -5.51 2.03
N GLU A 201 -15.98 -5.81 2.58
CA GLU A 201 -14.96 -6.65 1.92
C GLU A 201 -15.46 -8.09 1.75
N TRP A 202 -16.22 -8.60 2.70
CA TRP A 202 -16.85 -9.92 2.55
C TRP A 202 -17.91 -9.96 1.44
N ALA A 203 -18.66 -8.89 1.24
CA ALA A 203 -19.58 -8.78 0.12
C ALA A 203 -18.85 -8.89 -1.24
N PHE A 204 -17.71 -8.20 -1.40
CA PHE A 204 -16.87 -8.36 -2.60
C PHE A 204 -16.34 -9.79 -2.75
N SER A 205 -15.83 -10.37 -1.67
CA SER A 205 -15.32 -11.75 -1.68
C SER A 205 -16.38 -12.75 -2.12
N LEU A 206 -17.59 -12.65 -1.61
CA LEU A 206 -18.71 -13.53 -1.97
C LEU A 206 -19.18 -13.29 -3.42
N TYR A 207 -19.09 -12.06 -3.91
CA TYR A 207 -19.35 -11.76 -5.32
C TYR A 207 -18.35 -12.49 -6.24
N GLU A 208 -17.06 -12.47 -5.92
CA GLU A 208 -16.02 -13.22 -6.66
C GLU A 208 -16.19 -14.74 -6.57
N GLN A 209 -16.86 -15.23 -5.52
CA GLN A 209 -17.26 -16.63 -5.34
C GLN A 209 -18.57 -16.98 -6.05
N GLU A 210 -19.20 -16.03 -6.76
CA GLU A 210 -20.52 -16.17 -7.40
C GLU A 210 -21.66 -16.48 -6.40
N ARG A 211 -21.45 -16.23 -5.10
CA ARG A 211 -22.41 -16.39 -4.02
C ARG A 211 -23.24 -15.12 -3.84
N TYR A 212 -23.94 -14.72 -4.87
CA TYR A 212 -24.54 -13.40 -5.02
C TYR A 212 -25.60 -13.08 -3.95
N SER A 213 -26.45 -14.05 -3.56
CA SER A 213 -27.45 -13.84 -2.50
C SER A 213 -26.79 -13.52 -1.16
N GLU A 214 -25.72 -14.23 -0.83
CA GLU A 214 -24.96 -13.98 0.41
C GLU A 214 -24.20 -12.67 0.35
N ALA A 215 -23.58 -12.36 -0.81
CA ALA A 215 -22.95 -11.07 -1.05
C ALA A 215 -23.91 -9.91 -0.83
N TRP A 216 -25.18 -10.04 -1.28
CA TRP A 216 -26.20 -9.02 -1.09
C TRP A 216 -26.55 -8.81 0.40
N VAL A 217 -26.64 -9.90 1.17
CA VAL A 217 -26.87 -9.82 2.63
C VAL A 217 -25.72 -9.05 3.31
N LYS A 218 -24.46 -9.35 2.97
CA LYS A 218 -23.31 -8.67 3.55
C LYS A 218 -23.24 -7.20 3.11
N ALA A 219 -23.54 -6.91 1.85
CA ALA A 219 -23.57 -5.55 1.32
C ALA A 219 -24.64 -4.69 2.04
N LYS A 220 -25.85 -5.23 2.27
CA LYS A 220 -26.88 -4.53 3.04
C LYS A 220 -26.40 -4.19 4.44
N ARG A 221 -25.79 -5.16 5.14
CA ARG A 221 -25.27 -4.92 6.49
C ARG A 221 -24.16 -3.88 6.52
N ALA A 222 -23.25 -3.88 5.54
CA ALA A 222 -22.24 -2.86 5.40
C ALA A 222 -22.84 -1.45 5.25
N MET A 223 -23.89 -1.31 4.42
CA MET A 223 -24.59 -0.03 4.23
C MET A 223 -25.31 0.45 5.50
N GLU A 224 -25.98 -0.45 6.23
CA GLU A 224 -26.59 -0.13 7.51
C GLU A 224 -25.59 0.41 8.54
N LEU A 225 -24.38 -0.07 8.50
CA LEU A 225 -23.27 0.35 9.37
C LEU A 225 -22.49 1.56 8.83
N ASN A 226 -22.97 2.21 7.76
CA ASN A 226 -22.32 3.35 7.12
C ASN A 226 -20.87 3.06 6.69
N SER A 227 -20.63 1.90 6.08
CA SER A 227 -19.34 1.61 5.45
C SER A 227 -18.98 2.64 4.37
N GLU A 228 -17.73 2.64 3.93
CA GLU A 228 -17.36 3.34 2.69
C GLU A 228 -18.30 2.91 1.55
N PRO A 229 -18.69 3.83 0.66
CA PRO A 229 -19.58 3.51 -0.46
C PRO A 229 -19.02 2.38 -1.33
N PHE A 230 -19.89 1.54 -1.84
CA PHE A 230 -19.53 0.59 -2.88
C PHE A 230 -19.20 1.34 -4.18
N PRO A 231 -18.32 0.82 -5.04
CA PRO A 231 -18.06 1.39 -6.35
C PRO A 231 -19.34 1.58 -7.16
N ALA A 232 -19.36 2.62 -7.99
CA ALA A 232 -20.52 2.91 -8.83
C ALA A 232 -20.93 1.68 -9.65
N GLY A 233 -22.24 1.36 -9.65
CA GLY A 233 -22.80 0.23 -10.37
C GLY A 233 -22.59 -1.16 -9.75
N PHE A 234 -21.78 -1.31 -8.72
CA PHE A 234 -21.57 -2.62 -8.07
C PHE A 234 -22.88 -3.19 -7.51
N LEU A 235 -23.60 -2.40 -6.73
CA LEU A 235 -24.86 -2.84 -6.11
C LEU A 235 -25.93 -3.18 -7.14
N ASP A 236 -26.00 -2.42 -8.24
CA ASP A 236 -26.94 -2.69 -9.34
C ASP A 236 -26.59 -3.99 -10.05
N THR A 237 -25.28 -4.23 -10.28
CA THR A 237 -24.79 -5.47 -10.88
C THR A 237 -25.07 -6.67 -9.97
N LEU A 238 -24.82 -6.53 -8.69
CA LEU A 238 -25.07 -7.57 -7.71
C LEU A 238 -26.58 -7.87 -7.62
N ARG A 239 -27.45 -6.84 -7.57
CA ARG A 239 -28.91 -7.01 -7.51
C ARG A 239 -29.45 -7.80 -8.71
N LYS A 240 -28.94 -7.54 -9.93
CA LYS A 240 -29.34 -8.28 -11.13
C LYS A 240 -28.99 -9.75 -11.10
N LYS A 241 -27.98 -10.13 -10.30
CA LYS A 241 -27.53 -11.53 -10.13
C LYS A 241 -28.20 -12.25 -8.97
N VAL A 242 -28.88 -11.54 -8.09
CA VAL A 242 -29.62 -12.16 -6.97
C VAL A 242 -30.97 -12.64 -7.51
N PRO A 243 -31.30 -13.96 -7.37
CA PRO A 243 -32.62 -14.45 -7.73
C PRO A 243 -33.70 -13.69 -7.01
N GLU A 244 -34.76 -13.30 -7.72
CA GLU A 244 -35.94 -12.74 -7.08
C GLU A 244 -36.47 -13.73 -6.05
N ALA A 245 -36.63 -13.30 -4.81
CA ALA A 245 -37.30 -14.12 -3.80
C ALA A 245 -38.72 -14.38 -4.27
N LYS A 246 -39.04 -15.63 -4.65
CA LYS A 246 -40.40 -16.06 -4.93
C LYS A 246 -41.27 -16.03 -3.65
#